data_79e7aaca0a7196d4fbc463da98ce4dfc
#
_entry.id   79e7aaca0a7196d4fbc463da98ce4dfc
#
_cell.length_a   1.000
_cell.length_b   1.000
_cell.length_c   1.000
_cell.angle_alpha   90.00
_cell.angle_beta   90.00
_cell.angle_gamma   90.00
#
_symmetry.space_group_name_H-M   'P 1'
#
loop_
_entity.id
_entity.type
_entity.pdbx_description
1 polymer ?
#
loop_
_entity_poly.entity_id
_entity_poly.type
_entity_poly.pdbx_seq_one_letter_code
_entity_poly.pdbx_strand_id
1 'polypeptide(L)'
;MDFEYQVNITPEEICELYKIDVHDFLVLVEGKKTIRDEKTILYVIEEYIKTLRMNRIKSELTIKYYITVLRKFARFLLLKESEFKMVDLTEELFFEFTDTCKPRKEEKLTARTFNTYQSIIKNVMDFAHTRRYVSEDLRFKIEKFRGEILPRYLPDELIPLILNQAKQTNWPFLNFALIYFMLGTGCRVSEVANLRICDFQIHEDLIFIRKGKGNKQRYIPMYPQVKKVILDFLARTGVYHWDIRDESYLFAKRCYENREPIMIRNIQRMVTGIYEKLGIKGAYTVHSLRHTFAYNSLSAGMAIYDLQEILGHNNIETTRIYTKRRPIDLKNAVNKYPFPLEKLVAQIMGIGEN
;
A
#
# COMPACT_ATOMS: atom_id res chain seq x y z
N MET A 1 -23.59 -29.82 -25.54
CA MET A 1 -22.60 -30.57 -24.71
C MET A 1 -22.43 -29.77 -23.44
N ASP A 2 -23.18 -30.17 -22.42
CA ASP A 2 -23.14 -29.55 -21.12
C ASP A 2 -21.92 -30.09 -20.38
N PHE A 3 -20.92 -29.25 -20.15
CA PHE A 3 -19.82 -29.57 -19.28
C PHE A 3 -20.24 -29.30 -17.83
N GLU A 4 -20.78 -30.30 -17.17
CA GLU A 4 -20.91 -30.34 -15.71
C GLU A 4 -19.50 -30.46 -15.08
N TYR A 5 -18.94 -29.37 -14.64
CA TYR A 5 -17.82 -29.42 -13.70
C TYR A 5 -18.37 -29.77 -12.32
N GLN A 6 -18.36 -31.05 -11.97
CA GLN A 6 -18.49 -31.46 -10.57
C GLN A 6 -17.20 -31.07 -9.83
N VAL A 7 -17.25 -29.96 -9.14
CA VAL A 7 -16.21 -29.61 -8.17
C VAL A 7 -16.55 -30.39 -6.88
N ASN A 8 -15.90 -31.52 -6.70
CA ASN A 8 -15.97 -32.31 -5.48
C ASN A 8 -15.15 -31.60 -4.36
N ILE A 9 -15.69 -30.53 -3.82
CA ILE A 9 -15.18 -29.90 -2.59
C ILE A 9 -16.19 -30.22 -1.49
N THR A 10 -15.74 -30.83 -0.38
CA THR A 10 -16.62 -31.14 0.73
C THR A 10 -17.09 -29.87 1.46
N PRO A 11 -18.24 -29.89 2.14
CA PRO A 11 -18.70 -28.77 2.97
C PRO A 11 -17.65 -28.31 3.99
N GLU A 12 -16.89 -29.24 4.56
CA GLU A 12 -15.83 -28.98 5.52
C GLU A 12 -14.65 -28.25 4.88
N GLU A 13 -14.22 -28.63 3.68
CA GLU A 13 -13.17 -27.95 2.92
C GLU A 13 -13.58 -26.52 2.53
N ILE A 14 -14.86 -26.31 2.26
CA ILE A 14 -15.40 -24.97 2.01
C ILE A 14 -15.42 -24.17 3.32
N CYS A 15 -15.83 -24.75 4.44
CA CYS A 15 -15.83 -24.09 5.74
C CYS A 15 -14.41 -23.70 6.18
N GLU A 16 -13.43 -24.57 5.96
CA GLU A 16 -12.02 -24.33 6.30
C GLU A 16 -11.39 -23.27 5.38
N LEU A 17 -11.64 -23.37 4.07
CA LEU A 17 -11.18 -22.40 3.07
C LEU A 17 -11.77 -21.00 3.30
N TYR A 18 -13.00 -20.97 3.80
CA TYR A 18 -13.76 -19.72 3.95
C TYR A 18 -13.88 -19.25 5.39
N LYS A 19 -13.40 -20.01 6.39
CA LYS A 19 -13.57 -19.73 7.83
C LYS A 19 -15.01 -19.36 8.19
N ILE A 20 -15.95 -20.07 7.64
CA ILE A 20 -17.36 -20.01 7.95
C ILE A 20 -17.64 -21.17 8.93
N ASP A 21 -18.44 -20.94 9.96
CA ASP A 21 -18.88 -22.02 10.82
C ASP A 21 -19.65 -23.06 10.01
N VAL A 22 -19.38 -24.35 10.26
CA VAL A 22 -20.01 -25.47 9.52
C VAL A 22 -21.53 -25.43 9.66
N HIS A 23 -22.04 -25.00 10.82
CA HIS A 23 -23.49 -24.87 11.05
C HIS A 23 -24.09 -23.73 10.19
N ASP A 24 -23.43 -22.57 10.11
CA ASP A 24 -23.84 -21.46 9.25
C ASP A 24 -23.81 -21.87 7.77
N PHE A 25 -22.88 -22.75 7.38
CA PHE A 25 -22.77 -23.28 6.03
C PHE A 25 -23.85 -24.32 5.72
N LEU A 26 -24.14 -25.25 6.64
CA LEU A 26 -25.15 -26.28 6.44
C LEU A 26 -26.57 -25.70 6.39
N VAL A 27 -26.86 -24.68 7.19
CA VAL A 27 -28.11 -23.91 7.09
C VAL A 27 -28.23 -23.21 5.72
N LEU A 28 -27.12 -22.79 5.16
CA LEU A 28 -27.04 -22.20 3.80
C LEU A 28 -27.21 -23.27 2.69
N VAL A 29 -26.79 -24.50 2.90
CA VAL A 29 -26.77 -25.56 1.88
C VAL A 29 -28.02 -26.46 1.93
N GLU A 30 -28.49 -26.82 3.10
CA GLU A 30 -29.65 -27.74 3.25
C GLU A 30 -30.99 -27.11 2.86
N GLY A 31 -31.09 -25.78 2.86
CA GLY A 31 -32.27 -25.07 2.34
C GLY A 31 -32.35 -24.94 0.82
N LYS A 32 -31.35 -25.42 0.05
CA LYS A 32 -31.13 -24.91 -1.32
C LYS A 32 -30.86 -25.93 -2.41
N LYS A 33 -31.84 -26.75 -2.74
CA LYS A 33 -31.88 -27.40 -4.07
C LYS A 33 -32.19 -26.42 -5.24
N THR A 34 -32.49 -25.17 -4.96
CA THR A 34 -32.98 -24.15 -5.94
C THR A 34 -32.03 -22.97 -6.20
N ILE A 35 -30.82 -22.93 -5.63
CA ILE A 35 -29.91 -21.75 -5.68
C ILE A 35 -29.31 -21.50 -7.07
N ARG A 36 -29.30 -22.50 -7.96
CA ARG A 36 -28.64 -22.36 -9.28
C ARG A 36 -29.40 -21.46 -10.27
N ASP A 37 -30.70 -21.25 -10.09
CA ASP A 37 -31.55 -20.50 -11.03
C ASP A 37 -31.89 -19.08 -10.58
N GLU A 38 -31.71 -18.73 -9.28
CA GLU A 38 -31.91 -17.38 -8.79
C GLU A 38 -30.59 -16.70 -8.46
N LYS A 39 -30.43 -15.50 -9.02
CA LYS A 39 -29.22 -14.67 -8.91
C LYS A 39 -29.09 -14.04 -7.53
N THR A 40 -28.82 -14.86 -6.51
CA THR A 40 -28.58 -14.39 -5.16
C THR A 40 -27.26 -13.60 -5.07
N ILE A 41 -27.14 -12.74 -4.07
CA ILE A 41 -25.89 -11.97 -3.84
C ILE A 41 -24.69 -12.89 -3.65
N LEU A 42 -24.86 -14.04 -3.01
CA LEU A 42 -23.79 -15.02 -2.81
C LEU A 42 -23.29 -15.57 -4.13
N TYR A 43 -24.20 -16.04 -4.98
CA TYR A 43 -23.84 -16.54 -6.31
C TYR A 43 -23.04 -15.50 -7.10
N VAL A 44 -23.50 -14.24 -7.12
CA VAL A 44 -22.82 -13.14 -7.83
C VAL A 44 -21.43 -12.87 -7.25
N ILE A 45 -21.29 -12.88 -5.92
CA ILE A 45 -19.99 -12.69 -5.26
C ILE A 45 -19.02 -13.82 -5.59
N GLU A 46 -19.46 -15.06 -5.57
CA GLU A 46 -18.64 -16.23 -5.88
C GLU A 46 -18.14 -16.21 -7.33
N GLU A 47 -19.03 -15.97 -8.27
CA GLU A 47 -18.67 -15.83 -9.69
C GLU A 47 -17.72 -14.65 -9.93
N TYR A 48 -17.92 -13.55 -9.24
CA TYR A 48 -17.00 -12.41 -9.30
C TYR A 48 -15.61 -12.76 -8.78
N ILE A 49 -15.51 -13.44 -7.64
CA ILE A 49 -14.25 -13.91 -7.06
C ILE A 49 -13.54 -14.87 -8.00
N LYS A 50 -14.27 -15.83 -8.59
CA LYS A 50 -13.75 -16.75 -9.58
C LYS A 50 -13.16 -16.01 -10.78
N THR A 51 -13.90 -15.05 -11.32
CA THR A 51 -13.47 -14.20 -12.44
C THR A 51 -12.22 -13.39 -12.09
N LEU A 52 -12.13 -12.82 -10.88
CA LEU A 52 -10.95 -12.08 -10.42
C LEU A 52 -9.69 -12.95 -10.39
N ARG A 53 -9.82 -14.22 -9.96
CA ARG A 53 -8.71 -15.18 -9.95
C ARG A 53 -8.27 -15.59 -11.34
N MET A 54 -9.23 -15.84 -12.24
CA MET A 54 -8.94 -16.24 -13.63
C MET A 54 -8.23 -15.13 -14.41
N ASN A 55 -8.68 -13.91 -14.29
CA ASN A 55 -8.17 -12.78 -15.08
C ASN A 55 -6.78 -12.31 -14.65
N ARG A 56 -6.26 -12.72 -13.48
CA ARG A 56 -4.93 -12.36 -12.94
C ARG A 56 -4.57 -10.86 -12.96
N ILE A 57 -5.57 -9.98 -13.11
CA ILE A 57 -5.38 -8.52 -13.22
C ILE A 57 -4.98 -7.92 -11.86
N LYS A 58 -5.43 -8.53 -10.76
CA LYS A 58 -5.13 -8.09 -9.40
C LYS A 58 -4.14 -9.03 -8.72
N SER A 59 -3.30 -8.46 -7.83
CA SER A 59 -2.41 -9.28 -7.01
C SER A 59 -3.21 -10.19 -6.06
N GLU A 60 -2.66 -11.35 -5.73
CA GLU A 60 -3.24 -12.28 -4.75
C GLU A 60 -3.62 -11.60 -3.42
N LEU A 61 -2.78 -10.67 -2.94
CA LEU A 61 -3.05 -9.92 -1.73
C LEU A 61 -4.29 -9.02 -1.88
N THR A 62 -4.45 -8.41 -3.05
CA THR A 62 -5.63 -7.58 -3.37
C THR A 62 -6.89 -8.46 -3.44
N ILE A 63 -6.79 -9.63 -4.06
CA ILE A 63 -7.90 -10.58 -4.15
C ILE A 63 -8.31 -11.05 -2.75
N LYS A 64 -7.35 -11.44 -1.90
CA LYS A 64 -7.62 -11.83 -0.50
C LYS A 64 -8.34 -10.71 0.28
N TYR A 65 -7.94 -9.47 0.08
CA TYR A 65 -8.60 -8.32 0.70
C TYR A 65 -10.04 -8.15 0.19
N TYR A 66 -10.26 -8.26 -1.11
CA TYR A 66 -11.60 -8.20 -1.72
C TYR A 66 -12.51 -9.30 -1.14
N ILE A 67 -12.02 -10.53 -1.10
CA ILE A 67 -12.74 -11.65 -0.49
C ILE A 67 -13.13 -11.34 0.96
N THR A 68 -12.22 -10.78 1.75
CA THR A 68 -12.50 -10.43 3.15
C THR A 68 -13.63 -9.40 3.26
N VAL A 69 -13.63 -8.37 2.42
CA VAL A 69 -14.70 -7.34 2.44
C VAL A 69 -16.02 -7.92 1.95
N LEU A 70 -15.99 -8.67 0.86
CA LEU A 70 -17.21 -9.24 0.26
C LEU A 70 -17.85 -10.28 1.19
N ARG A 71 -17.08 -11.07 1.92
CA ARG A 71 -17.62 -11.99 2.95
C ARG A 71 -18.30 -11.24 4.09
N LYS A 72 -17.67 -10.18 4.59
CA LYS A 72 -18.30 -9.35 5.62
C LYS A 72 -19.64 -8.79 5.13
N PHE A 73 -19.66 -8.34 3.88
CA PHE A 73 -20.86 -7.80 3.28
C PHE A 73 -21.94 -8.87 3.07
N ALA A 74 -21.58 -10.02 2.51
CA ALA A 74 -22.50 -11.14 2.36
C ALA A 74 -23.08 -11.59 3.69
N ARG A 75 -22.24 -11.76 4.73
CA ARG A 75 -22.71 -12.12 6.08
C ARG A 75 -23.68 -11.10 6.65
N PHE A 76 -23.43 -9.81 6.46
CA PHE A 76 -24.33 -8.75 6.90
C PHE A 76 -25.70 -8.89 6.23
N LEU A 77 -25.76 -9.11 4.91
CA LEU A 77 -27.01 -9.25 4.16
C LEU A 77 -27.78 -10.51 4.54
N LEU A 78 -27.07 -11.65 4.71
CA LEU A 78 -27.67 -12.92 5.10
C LEU A 78 -28.25 -12.91 6.52
N LEU A 79 -27.76 -12.06 7.42
CA LEU A 79 -28.37 -11.85 8.73
C LEU A 79 -29.70 -11.09 8.64
N LYS A 80 -29.95 -10.36 7.55
CA LYS A 80 -31.22 -9.68 7.30
C LYS A 80 -32.22 -10.61 6.60
N GLU A 81 -31.76 -11.31 5.58
CA GLU A 81 -32.57 -12.22 4.79
C GLU A 81 -31.72 -13.38 4.25
N SER A 82 -32.16 -14.63 4.50
CA SER A 82 -31.42 -15.83 4.13
C SER A 82 -31.21 -16.01 2.62
N GLU A 83 -32.08 -15.41 1.79
CA GLU A 83 -32.05 -15.46 0.33
C GLU A 83 -31.99 -14.07 -0.31
N PHE A 84 -31.02 -13.28 0.11
CA PHE A 84 -30.88 -11.90 -0.36
C PHE A 84 -30.59 -11.87 -1.87
N LYS A 85 -31.48 -11.22 -2.63
CA LYS A 85 -31.33 -11.07 -4.08
C LYS A 85 -30.49 -9.84 -4.42
N MET A 86 -29.77 -9.91 -5.55
CA MET A 86 -28.92 -8.80 -5.98
C MET A 86 -29.72 -7.53 -6.30
N VAL A 87 -30.97 -7.68 -6.76
CA VAL A 87 -31.89 -6.57 -7.08
C VAL A 87 -32.36 -5.79 -5.85
N ASP A 88 -32.34 -6.41 -4.67
CA ASP A 88 -32.79 -5.81 -3.42
C ASP A 88 -31.71 -4.96 -2.73
N LEU A 89 -30.53 -4.86 -3.36
CA LEU A 89 -29.41 -4.12 -2.83
C LEU A 89 -29.60 -2.61 -2.99
N THR A 90 -29.70 -1.89 -1.87
CA THR A 90 -29.89 -0.43 -1.83
C THR A 90 -28.67 0.29 -1.25
N GLU A 91 -28.64 1.63 -1.44
CA GLU A 91 -27.61 2.48 -0.85
C GLU A 91 -27.69 2.49 0.68
N GLU A 92 -28.91 2.44 1.24
CA GLU A 92 -29.16 2.40 2.68
C GLU A 92 -28.52 1.16 3.31
N LEU A 93 -28.69 -0.02 2.68
CA LEU A 93 -28.06 -1.25 3.14
C LEU A 93 -26.53 -1.17 3.11
N PHE A 94 -25.96 -0.47 2.13
CA PHE A 94 -24.52 -0.22 2.11
C PHE A 94 -24.08 0.67 3.28
N PHE A 95 -24.82 1.74 3.60
CA PHE A 95 -24.53 2.58 4.76
C PHE A 95 -24.64 1.80 6.07
N GLU A 96 -25.71 1.03 6.25
CA GLU A 96 -25.87 0.17 7.42
C GLU A 96 -24.71 -0.83 7.56
N PHE A 97 -24.29 -1.47 6.47
CA PHE A 97 -23.12 -2.34 6.46
C PHE A 97 -21.87 -1.60 6.92
N THR A 98 -21.60 -0.40 6.40
CA THR A 98 -20.42 0.36 6.79
C THR A 98 -20.45 0.74 8.27
N ASP A 99 -21.63 0.95 8.82
CA ASP A 99 -21.83 1.20 10.25
C ASP A 99 -21.50 -0.02 11.12
N THR A 100 -21.77 -1.24 10.65
CA THR A 100 -21.34 -2.45 11.36
C THR A 100 -19.84 -2.67 11.33
N CYS A 101 -19.14 -2.07 10.39
CA CYS A 101 -17.71 -2.21 10.19
C CYS A 101 -16.85 -1.19 10.97
N LYS A 102 -17.45 -0.34 11.78
CA LYS A 102 -16.73 0.67 12.60
C LYS A 102 -15.77 0.00 13.57
N PRO A 103 -14.58 0.57 13.80
CA PRO A 103 -13.73 0.19 14.91
C PRO A 103 -14.45 0.46 16.26
N ARG A 104 -14.26 -0.40 17.26
CA ARG A 104 -14.96 -0.29 18.57
C ARG A 104 -14.77 1.07 19.29
N LYS A 105 -13.72 1.84 18.93
CA LYS A 105 -13.36 3.12 19.55
C LYS A 105 -13.68 4.34 18.68
N GLU A 106 -14.26 4.15 17.50
CA GLU A 106 -14.50 5.21 16.54
C GLU A 106 -15.98 5.25 16.15
N GLU A 107 -16.53 6.46 15.99
CA GLU A 107 -17.92 6.64 15.59
C GLU A 107 -18.18 6.32 14.12
N LYS A 108 -17.16 6.45 13.26
CA LYS A 108 -17.28 6.25 11.82
C LYS A 108 -16.05 5.54 11.22
N LEU A 109 -16.26 4.88 10.10
CA LEU A 109 -15.15 4.41 9.27
C LEU A 109 -14.35 5.60 8.73
N THR A 110 -13.03 5.39 8.56
CA THR A 110 -12.23 6.38 7.84
C THR A 110 -12.73 6.53 6.39
N ALA A 111 -12.70 7.74 5.84
CA ALA A 111 -13.09 8.04 4.46
C ALA A 111 -12.42 7.08 3.45
N ARG A 112 -11.16 6.74 3.67
CA ARG A 112 -10.41 5.80 2.83
C ARG A 112 -10.99 4.38 2.88
N THR A 113 -11.32 3.88 4.06
CA THR A 113 -11.89 2.53 4.23
C THR A 113 -13.28 2.47 3.61
N PHE A 114 -14.12 3.48 3.87
CA PHE A 114 -15.43 3.62 3.26
C PHE A 114 -15.35 3.59 1.73
N ASN A 115 -14.55 4.47 1.13
CA ASN A 115 -14.36 4.54 -0.32
C ASN A 115 -13.83 3.21 -0.91
N THR A 116 -13.02 2.48 -0.15
CA THR A 116 -12.51 1.17 -0.58
C THR A 116 -13.63 0.14 -0.59
N TYR A 117 -14.45 0.07 0.46
CA TYR A 117 -15.59 -0.84 0.54
C TYR A 117 -16.60 -0.54 -0.57
N GLN A 118 -16.95 0.74 -0.74
CA GLN A 118 -17.81 1.20 -1.82
C GLN A 118 -17.29 0.74 -3.20
N SER A 119 -15.99 0.95 -3.46
CA SER A 119 -15.40 0.56 -4.74
C SER A 119 -15.44 -0.95 -4.98
N ILE A 120 -15.25 -1.76 -3.92
CA ILE A 120 -15.30 -3.22 -4.04
C ILE A 120 -16.71 -3.69 -4.33
N ILE A 121 -17.72 -3.17 -3.60
CA ILE A 121 -19.12 -3.56 -3.78
C ILE A 121 -19.63 -3.07 -5.13
N LYS A 122 -19.30 -1.84 -5.52
CA LYS A 122 -19.61 -1.32 -6.86
C LYS A 122 -19.07 -2.21 -7.98
N ASN A 123 -17.85 -2.74 -7.85
CA ASN A 123 -17.31 -3.66 -8.85
C ASN A 123 -18.13 -4.97 -8.96
N VAL A 124 -18.72 -5.46 -7.87
CA VAL A 124 -19.62 -6.61 -7.90
C VAL A 124 -20.93 -6.26 -8.61
N MET A 125 -21.47 -5.05 -8.37
CA MET A 125 -22.68 -4.57 -9.06
C MET A 125 -22.44 -4.39 -10.56
N ASP A 126 -21.29 -3.79 -10.94
CA ASP A 126 -20.89 -3.65 -12.35
C ASP A 126 -20.74 -5.04 -13.02
N PHE A 127 -20.19 -6.01 -12.28
CA PHE A 127 -20.09 -7.39 -12.76
C PHE A 127 -21.46 -8.03 -12.98
N ALA A 128 -22.39 -7.87 -12.01
CA ALA A 128 -23.74 -8.40 -12.10
C ALA A 128 -24.49 -7.80 -13.30
N HIS A 129 -24.38 -6.51 -13.51
CA HIS A 129 -24.99 -5.83 -14.67
C HIS A 129 -24.36 -6.30 -16.00
N THR A 130 -23.04 -6.37 -16.09
CA THR A 130 -22.33 -6.83 -17.28
C THR A 130 -22.69 -8.28 -17.64
N ARG A 131 -22.92 -9.13 -16.64
CA ARG A 131 -23.33 -10.53 -16.82
C ARG A 131 -24.84 -10.70 -17.02
N ARG A 132 -25.61 -9.60 -17.05
CA ARG A 132 -27.08 -9.58 -17.15
C ARG A 132 -27.76 -10.39 -16.04
N TYR A 133 -27.16 -10.41 -14.83
CA TYR A 133 -27.78 -11.00 -13.65
C TYR A 133 -28.85 -10.06 -13.06
N VAL A 134 -28.76 -8.79 -13.39
CA VAL A 134 -29.75 -7.76 -13.08
C VAL A 134 -30.04 -6.98 -14.35
N SER A 135 -31.31 -6.57 -14.53
CA SER A 135 -31.77 -5.81 -15.70
C SER A 135 -31.43 -4.33 -15.59
N GLU A 136 -31.40 -3.81 -14.36
CA GLU A 136 -31.18 -2.41 -14.07
C GLU A 136 -29.74 -2.13 -13.62
N ASP A 137 -29.31 -0.89 -13.81
CA ASP A 137 -28.03 -0.41 -13.30
C ASP A 137 -28.17 -0.08 -11.81
N LEU A 138 -27.81 -1.02 -10.95
CA LEU A 138 -27.85 -0.91 -9.50
C LEU A 138 -26.67 -0.14 -8.90
N ARG A 139 -25.81 0.48 -9.72
CA ARG A 139 -24.60 1.14 -9.22
C ARG A 139 -24.94 2.28 -8.27
N PHE A 140 -24.36 2.24 -7.09
CA PHE A 140 -24.51 3.30 -6.12
C PHE A 140 -24.04 4.65 -6.67
N LYS A 141 -24.86 5.67 -6.51
CA LYS A 141 -24.54 7.06 -6.83
C LYS A 141 -23.82 7.77 -5.69
N ILE A 142 -23.47 7.05 -4.63
CA ILE A 142 -22.78 7.58 -3.46
C ILE A 142 -21.44 8.23 -3.88
N GLU A 143 -21.28 9.49 -3.55
CA GLU A 143 -20.00 10.19 -3.79
C GLU A 143 -18.90 9.66 -2.86
N LYS A 144 -17.68 9.62 -3.40
CA LYS A 144 -16.52 9.29 -2.59
C LYS A 144 -16.21 10.41 -1.61
N PHE A 145 -15.97 10.06 -0.36
CA PHE A 145 -15.48 11.04 0.61
C PHE A 145 -14.12 11.58 0.16
N ARG A 146 -14.05 12.88 -0.03
CA ARG A 146 -12.82 13.59 -0.32
C ARG A 146 -12.13 13.92 1.00
N GLY A 147 -11.18 13.09 1.40
CA GLY A 147 -10.30 13.37 2.53
C GLY A 147 -8.93 13.82 2.03
N GLU A 148 -8.40 14.89 2.57
CA GLU A 148 -7.01 15.24 2.32
C GLU A 148 -6.10 14.25 3.05
N ILE A 149 -5.33 13.48 2.29
CA ILE A 149 -4.29 12.62 2.85
C ILE A 149 -3.00 13.43 2.86
N LEU A 150 -2.67 14.00 3.99
CA LEU A 150 -1.34 14.58 4.17
C LEU A 150 -0.32 13.45 4.39
N PRO A 151 0.79 13.45 3.64
CA PRO A 151 1.84 12.47 3.85
C PRO A 151 2.48 12.69 5.23
N ARG A 152 2.65 11.60 5.97
CA ARG A 152 3.24 11.62 7.30
C ARG A 152 4.74 11.38 7.20
N TYR A 153 5.49 12.41 6.90
CA TYR A 153 6.96 12.38 6.95
C TYR A 153 7.45 12.71 8.36
N LEU A 154 8.60 12.16 8.70
CA LEU A 154 9.25 12.38 9.98
C LEU A 154 9.89 13.76 10.01
N PRO A 155 9.76 14.52 11.10
CA PRO A 155 10.59 15.70 11.35
C PRO A 155 12.08 15.36 11.33
N ASP A 156 12.91 16.26 10.84
CA ASP A 156 14.35 16.02 10.68
C ASP A 156 15.04 15.72 12.01
N GLU A 157 14.57 16.31 13.10
CA GLU A 157 15.07 16.11 14.46
C GLU A 157 14.89 14.67 14.97
N LEU A 158 13.89 13.95 14.45
CA LEU A 158 13.63 12.57 14.85
C LEU A 158 14.54 11.57 14.13
N ILE A 159 15.09 11.92 12.96
CA ILE A 159 15.90 11.01 12.15
C ILE A 159 17.15 10.52 12.92
N PRO A 160 17.98 11.38 13.52
CA PRO A 160 19.13 10.93 14.31
C PRO A 160 18.73 10.07 15.50
N LEU A 161 17.62 10.39 16.17
CA LEU A 161 17.14 9.62 17.32
C LEU A 161 16.71 8.20 16.91
N ILE A 162 15.99 8.08 15.80
CA ILE A 162 15.55 6.79 15.22
C ILE A 162 16.77 5.93 14.84
N LEU A 163 17.74 6.53 14.16
CA LEU A 163 18.97 5.84 13.77
C LEU A 163 19.82 5.37 14.97
N ASN A 164 19.91 6.21 16.02
CA ASN A 164 20.59 5.83 17.25
C ASN A 164 19.83 4.73 18.01
N GLN A 165 18.50 4.80 18.07
CA GLN A 165 17.69 3.74 18.68
C GLN A 165 17.80 2.42 17.90
N ALA A 166 17.94 2.45 16.58
CA ALA A 166 18.15 1.26 15.76
C ALA A 166 19.44 0.52 16.15
N LYS A 167 20.52 1.24 16.53
CA LYS A 167 21.78 0.66 17.01
C LYS A 167 21.65 0.00 18.40
N GLN A 168 20.59 0.29 19.13
CA GLN A 168 20.33 -0.26 20.48
C GLN A 168 19.35 -1.45 20.46
N THR A 169 19.09 -2.00 19.29
CA THR A 169 18.23 -3.18 19.11
C THR A 169 19.05 -4.48 19.12
N ASN A 170 18.36 -5.62 19.18
CA ASN A 170 19.01 -6.94 19.15
C ASN A 170 19.80 -7.22 17.84
N TRP A 171 19.52 -6.48 16.77
CA TRP A 171 20.18 -6.58 15.47
C TRP A 171 20.67 -5.20 15.02
N PRO A 172 21.66 -4.60 15.73
CA PRO A 172 22.00 -3.20 15.56
C PRO A 172 22.44 -2.85 14.14
N PHE A 173 23.33 -3.61 13.56
CA PHE A 173 23.86 -3.36 12.22
C PHE A 173 22.80 -3.50 11.15
N LEU A 174 21.97 -4.55 11.23
CA LEU A 174 20.90 -4.81 10.30
C LEU A 174 19.81 -3.72 10.36
N ASN A 175 19.32 -3.41 11.57
CA ASN A 175 18.23 -2.47 11.75
C ASN A 175 18.64 -1.03 11.41
N PHE A 176 19.88 -0.66 11.74
CA PHE A 176 20.45 0.62 11.32
C PHE A 176 20.56 0.70 9.79
N ALA A 177 21.16 -0.31 9.15
CA ALA A 177 21.33 -0.32 7.70
C ALA A 177 19.97 -0.30 6.96
N LEU A 178 18.97 -1.05 7.42
CA LEU A 178 17.61 -1.07 6.87
C LEU A 178 16.97 0.31 6.91
N ILE A 179 16.97 0.96 8.08
CA ILE A 179 16.33 2.27 8.24
C ILE A 179 17.07 3.32 7.41
N TYR A 180 18.41 3.31 7.48
CA TYR A 180 19.24 4.25 6.73
C TYR A 180 19.03 4.11 5.22
N PHE A 181 18.98 2.86 4.73
CA PHE A 181 18.70 2.56 3.34
C PHE A 181 17.32 3.07 2.90
N MET A 182 16.28 2.82 3.69
CA MET A 182 14.94 3.27 3.37
C MET A 182 14.81 4.80 3.37
N LEU A 183 15.48 5.49 4.28
CA LEU A 183 15.55 6.95 4.33
C LEU A 183 16.34 7.54 3.14
N GLY A 184 17.37 6.85 2.66
CA GLY A 184 18.23 7.35 1.59
C GLY A 184 17.81 6.93 0.17
N THR A 185 16.83 6.02 0.02
CA THR A 185 16.40 5.51 -1.29
C THR A 185 14.91 5.66 -1.57
N GLY A 186 14.10 5.85 -0.52
CA GLY A 186 12.66 5.86 -0.64
C GLY A 186 12.04 4.53 -1.09
N CYS A 187 12.76 3.43 -1.04
CA CYS A 187 12.25 2.10 -1.38
C CYS A 187 11.04 1.71 -0.54
N ARG A 188 10.11 0.94 -1.15
CA ARG A 188 9.01 0.33 -0.39
C ARG A 188 9.55 -0.80 0.50
N VAL A 189 8.92 -1.02 1.65
CA VAL A 189 9.32 -2.11 2.56
C VAL A 189 9.34 -3.48 1.87
N SER A 190 8.42 -3.73 0.93
CA SER A 190 8.40 -4.96 0.13
C SER A 190 9.55 -5.07 -0.87
N GLU A 191 10.01 -3.95 -1.40
CA GLU A 191 11.16 -3.90 -2.29
C GLU A 191 12.45 -4.19 -1.50
N VAL A 192 12.60 -3.54 -0.35
CA VAL A 192 13.75 -3.75 0.56
C VAL A 192 13.82 -5.20 1.06
N ALA A 193 12.70 -5.79 1.44
CA ALA A 193 12.65 -7.17 1.91
C ALA A 193 13.06 -8.20 0.85
N ASN A 194 12.90 -7.86 -0.44
CA ASN A 194 13.22 -8.74 -1.57
C ASN A 194 14.50 -8.35 -2.32
N LEU A 195 15.24 -7.33 -1.86
CA LEU A 195 16.46 -6.87 -2.50
C LEU A 195 17.56 -7.91 -2.33
N ARG A 196 18.26 -8.21 -3.41
CA ARG A 196 19.37 -9.16 -3.45
C ARG A 196 20.71 -8.45 -3.50
N ILE A 197 21.79 -9.14 -3.18
CA ILE A 197 23.14 -8.58 -3.23
C ILE A 197 23.47 -8.16 -4.67
N CYS A 198 23.16 -8.98 -5.67
CA CYS A 198 23.38 -8.67 -7.08
C CYS A 198 22.58 -7.48 -7.60
N ASP A 199 21.53 -7.05 -6.90
CA ASP A 199 20.77 -5.85 -7.26
C ASP A 199 21.48 -4.56 -6.83
N PHE A 200 22.49 -4.67 -5.98
CA PHE A 200 23.28 -3.55 -5.47
C PHE A 200 24.50 -3.34 -6.35
N GLN A 201 24.33 -2.59 -7.42
CA GLN A 201 25.34 -2.35 -8.45
C GLN A 201 26.33 -1.27 -7.98
N ILE A 202 27.38 -1.71 -7.28
CA ILE A 202 28.33 -0.83 -6.59
C ILE A 202 29.09 0.07 -7.55
N HIS A 203 29.50 -0.45 -8.71
CA HIS A 203 30.35 0.27 -9.65
C HIS A 203 29.59 1.37 -10.37
N GLU A 204 28.29 1.14 -10.60
CA GLU A 204 27.39 2.08 -11.29
C GLU A 204 26.68 3.04 -10.33
N ASP A 205 26.83 2.86 -9.02
CA ASP A 205 26.08 3.59 -7.98
C ASP A 205 24.56 3.48 -8.14
N LEU A 206 24.09 2.30 -8.56
CA LEU A 206 22.68 2.01 -8.83
C LEU A 206 22.15 0.85 -7.99
N ILE A 207 20.86 0.90 -7.72
CA ILE A 207 20.10 -0.18 -7.10
C ILE A 207 19.02 -0.61 -8.08
N PHE A 208 19.00 -1.90 -8.43
CA PHE A 208 18.01 -2.46 -9.31
C PHE A 208 16.80 -2.98 -8.53
N ILE A 209 15.61 -2.48 -8.79
CA ILE A 209 14.37 -2.94 -8.21
C ILE A 209 13.66 -3.85 -9.20
N ARG A 210 13.73 -5.17 -8.96
CA ARG A 210 13.20 -6.24 -9.85
C ARG A 210 11.68 -6.24 -9.95
N LYS A 211 10.97 -6.01 -8.83
CA LYS A 211 9.50 -6.08 -8.75
C LYS A 211 8.95 -4.90 -7.96
N GLY A 212 8.67 -3.80 -8.64
CA GLY A 212 7.91 -2.70 -8.08
C GLY A 212 6.39 -2.96 -8.11
N LYS A 213 5.58 -1.98 -7.67
CA LYS A 213 4.12 -2.05 -7.78
C LYS A 213 3.72 -2.18 -9.26
N GLY A 214 2.94 -3.21 -9.60
CA GLY A 214 2.59 -3.51 -10.99
C GLY A 214 3.69 -4.22 -11.77
N ASN A 215 4.63 -4.89 -11.10
CA ASN A 215 5.74 -5.65 -11.70
C ASN A 215 6.72 -4.82 -12.55
N LYS A 216 6.78 -3.51 -12.32
CA LYS A 216 7.70 -2.62 -13.04
C LYS A 216 9.08 -2.65 -12.39
N GLN A 217 10.09 -2.78 -13.24
CA GLN A 217 11.49 -2.68 -12.87
C GLN A 217 11.93 -1.22 -12.94
N ARG A 218 12.91 -0.84 -12.12
CA ARG A 218 13.56 0.48 -12.19
C ARG A 218 14.92 0.46 -11.54
N TYR A 219 15.74 1.43 -11.88
CA TYR A 219 16.97 1.76 -11.19
C TYR A 219 16.77 2.93 -10.24
N ILE A 220 17.43 2.88 -9.10
CA ILE A 220 17.47 3.99 -8.14
C ILE A 220 18.92 4.40 -7.98
N PRO A 221 19.28 5.68 -8.26
CA PRO A 221 20.61 6.20 -7.97
C PRO A 221 20.90 6.15 -6.46
N MET A 222 22.12 5.81 -6.11
CA MET A 222 22.55 5.58 -4.75
C MET A 222 23.45 6.72 -4.26
N TYR A 223 23.03 7.36 -3.16
CA TYR A 223 23.91 8.34 -2.52
C TYR A 223 25.16 7.67 -1.95
N PRO A 224 26.36 8.31 -2.01
CA PRO A 224 27.60 7.74 -1.49
C PRO A 224 27.51 7.27 -0.03
N GLN A 225 26.74 8.00 0.80
CA GLN A 225 26.54 7.65 2.20
C GLN A 225 25.72 6.37 2.37
N VAL A 226 24.71 6.13 1.52
CA VAL A 226 23.94 4.87 1.49
C VAL A 226 24.84 3.71 1.10
N LYS A 227 25.62 3.88 0.04
CA LYS A 227 26.63 2.91 -0.39
C LYS A 227 27.57 2.52 0.74
N LYS A 228 28.16 3.50 1.43
CA LYS A 228 29.08 3.29 2.55
C LYS A 228 28.42 2.48 3.68
N VAL A 229 27.19 2.81 4.07
CA VAL A 229 26.47 2.11 5.14
C VAL A 229 26.19 0.65 4.74
N ILE A 230 25.80 0.41 3.50
CA ILE A 230 25.53 -0.95 3.03
C ILE A 230 26.81 -1.78 2.92
N LEU A 231 27.90 -1.19 2.46
CA LEU A 231 29.22 -1.86 2.43
C LEU A 231 29.69 -2.23 3.84
N ASP A 232 29.59 -1.31 4.81
CA ASP A 232 29.92 -1.60 6.21
C ASP A 232 29.02 -2.71 6.79
N PHE A 233 27.72 -2.67 6.52
CA PHE A 233 26.80 -3.71 6.93
C PHE A 233 27.17 -5.08 6.36
N LEU A 234 27.50 -5.16 5.09
CA LEU A 234 27.86 -6.41 4.43
C LEU A 234 29.19 -6.95 4.96
N ALA A 235 30.18 -6.10 5.14
CA ALA A 235 31.46 -6.49 5.74
C ALA A 235 31.25 -7.05 7.17
N ARG A 236 30.44 -6.39 8.00
CA ARG A 236 30.11 -6.87 9.36
C ARG A 236 29.29 -8.16 9.39
N THR A 237 28.62 -8.48 8.29
CA THR A 237 27.85 -9.71 8.13
C THR A 237 28.59 -10.79 7.33
N GLY A 238 29.91 -10.61 7.11
CA GLY A 238 30.79 -11.61 6.51
C GLY A 238 30.73 -11.69 4.99
N VAL A 239 30.14 -10.68 4.33
CA VAL A 239 30.12 -10.59 2.87
C VAL A 239 31.28 -9.68 2.45
N TYR A 240 32.45 -10.28 2.13
CA TYR A 240 33.64 -9.54 1.77
C TYR A 240 33.90 -9.49 0.26
N HIS A 241 33.29 -10.41 -0.48
CA HIS A 241 33.46 -10.50 -1.93
C HIS A 241 32.10 -10.29 -2.61
N TRP A 242 32.08 -9.36 -3.55
CA TRP A 242 30.89 -9.04 -4.33
C TRP A 242 30.87 -9.91 -5.58
N ASP A 243 29.95 -10.83 -5.65
CA ASP A 243 29.60 -11.45 -6.91
C ASP A 243 28.30 -10.82 -7.44
N ILE A 244 28.37 -10.23 -8.62
CA ILE A 244 27.19 -9.69 -9.32
C ILE A 244 26.12 -10.77 -9.56
N ARG A 245 26.49 -12.04 -9.42
CA ARG A 245 25.58 -13.18 -9.52
C ARG A 245 25.02 -13.63 -8.18
N ASP A 246 25.41 -13.01 -7.07
CA ASP A 246 24.92 -13.41 -5.74
C ASP A 246 23.44 -13.07 -5.58
N GLU A 247 22.59 -14.09 -5.73
CA GLU A 247 21.15 -14.06 -5.61
C GLU A 247 20.66 -14.08 -4.14
N SER A 248 21.56 -14.11 -3.16
CA SER A 248 21.19 -14.05 -1.75
C SER A 248 20.62 -12.68 -1.37
N TYR A 249 19.76 -12.65 -0.33
CA TYR A 249 19.12 -11.42 0.08
C TYR A 249 20.08 -10.42 0.72
N LEU A 250 20.02 -9.16 0.30
CA LEU A 250 20.87 -8.10 0.84
C LEU A 250 20.65 -7.91 2.35
N PHE A 251 19.39 -7.86 2.78
CA PHE A 251 19.04 -7.75 4.19
C PHE A 251 18.55 -9.10 4.70
N ALA A 252 19.37 -9.77 5.49
CA ALA A 252 19.06 -11.07 6.05
C ALA A 252 19.48 -11.14 7.53
N LYS A 253 18.77 -11.95 8.33
CA LYS A 253 19.08 -12.13 9.76
C LYS A 253 20.32 -12.94 10.00
N ARG A 254 20.61 -13.94 9.15
CA ARG A 254 21.78 -14.82 9.26
C ARG A 254 22.87 -14.39 8.30
N CYS A 255 24.07 -14.36 8.80
CA CYS A 255 25.21 -13.76 8.12
C CYS A 255 25.90 -14.66 7.10
N TYR A 256 25.68 -16.00 7.13
CA TYR A 256 26.41 -16.98 6.31
C TYR A 256 25.46 -17.94 5.63
N GLU A 257 25.86 -18.57 4.58
CA GLU A 257 25.34 -19.65 3.71
C GLU A 257 23.84 -19.69 3.35
N ASN A 258 22.91 -19.33 4.24
CA ASN A 258 21.46 -19.29 3.93
C ASN A 258 20.86 -17.95 4.35
N ARG A 259 21.02 -16.94 3.53
CA ARG A 259 20.43 -15.60 3.75
C ARG A 259 18.95 -15.63 3.38
N GLU A 260 18.11 -15.95 4.37
CA GLU A 260 16.66 -15.90 4.20
C GLU A 260 16.12 -14.46 4.20
N PRO A 261 15.08 -14.17 3.43
CA PRO A 261 14.47 -12.84 3.39
C PRO A 261 13.88 -12.47 4.74
N ILE A 262 13.96 -11.20 5.08
CA ILE A 262 13.26 -10.67 6.26
C ILE A 262 11.79 -10.49 5.90
N MET A 263 10.91 -11.11 6.67
CA MET A 263 9.47 -10.89 6.50
C MET A 263 9.14 -9.40 6.66
N ILE A 264 8.34 -8.87 5.75
CA ILE A 264 7.86 -7.47 5.77
C ILE A 264 7.30 -7.09 7.14
N ARG A 265 6.52 -7.99 7.74
CA ARG A 265 5.93 -7.78 9.08
C ARG A 265 6.99 -7.60 10.17
N ASN A 266 8.15 -8.23 10.05
CA ASN A 266 9.23 -8.08 11.02
C ASN A 266 9.89 -6.70 10.88
N ILE A 267 10.09 -6.21 9.65
CA ILE A 267 10.58 -4.85 9.42
C ILE A 267 9.58 -3.82 9.99
N GLN A 268 8.28 -4.01 9.73
CA GLN A 268 7.24 -3.14 10.26
C GLN A 268 7.23 -3.11 11.79
N ARG A 269 7.29 -4.28 12.45
CA ARG A 269 7.35 -4.36 13.93
C ARG A 269 8.61 -3.70 14.48
N MET A 270 9.76 -3.91 13.85
CA MET A 270 11.01 -3.31 14.27
C MET A 270 10.93 -1.79 14.25
N VAL A 271 10.45 -1.21 13.15
CA VAL A 271 10.30 0.25 13.03
C VAL A 271 9.28 0.79 14.04
N THR A 272 8.12 0.13 14.18
CA THR A 272 7.10 0.51 15.18
C THR A 272 7.66 0.45 16.58
N GLY A 273 8.39 -0.60 16.95
CA GLY A 273 9.01 -0.73 18.27
C GLY A 273 10.07 0.34 18.57
N ILE A 274 10.79 0.83 17.54
CA ILE A 274 11.71 1.96 17.69
C ILE A 274 10.91 3.25 17.96
N TYR A 275 9.83 3.49 17.22
CA TYR A 275 8.99 4.67 17.45
C TYR A 275 8.37 4.66 18.84
N GLU A 276 7.87 3.51 19.30
CA GLU A 276 7.31 3.34 20.66
C GLU A 276 8.33 3.63 21.75
N LYS A 277 9.56 3.10 21.63
CA LYS A 277 10.65 3.34 22.59
C LYS A 277 11.05 4.80 22.66
N LEU A 278 10.96 5.53 21.58
CA LEU A 278 11.24 6.96 21.51
C LEU A 278 10.05 7.83 21.94
N GLY A 279 8.91 7.22 22.29
CA GLY A 279 7.69 7.96 22.64
C GLY A 279 7.12 8.76 21.45
N ILE A 280 7.46 8.40 20.23
CA ILE A 280 6.97 9.08 19.02
C ILE A 280 5.49 8.78 18.88
N LYS A 281 4.66 9.74 19.27
CA LYS A 281 3.20 9.66 19.17
C LYS A 281 2.77 10.04 17.75
N GLY A 282 1.77 9.35 17.25
CA GLY A 282 1.19 9.64 15.95
C GLY A 282 1.11 8.40 15.07
N ALA A 283 0.58 8.56 13.87
CA ALA A 283 0.39 7.42 12.97
C ALA A 283 1.59 7.25 12.02
N TYR A 284 2.80 7.33 12.54
CA TYR A 284 4.00 7.02 11.77
C TYR A 284 4.14 5.51 11.61
N THR A 285 4.56 5.11 10.42
CA THR A 285 4.75 3.71 10.03
C THR A 285 6.07 3.57 9.28
N VAL A 286 6.43 2.35 8.90
CA VAL A 286 7.57 2.12 8.00
C VAL A 286 7.48 2.93 6.70
N HIS A 287 6.28 3.23 6.22
CA HIS A 287 6.08 4.07 5.03
C HIS A 287 6.46 5.54 5.27
N SER A 288 6.48 5.99 6.52
CA SER A 288 6.91 7.35 6.84
C SER A 288 8.38 7.60 6.49
N LEU A 289 9.23 6.57 6.53
CA LEU A 289 10.62 6.67 6.05
C LEU A 289 10.67 7.06 4.56
N ARG A 290 9.84 6.43 3.73
CA ARG A 290 9.72 6.77 2.31
C ARG A 290 9.07 8.15 2.08
N HIS A 291 8.08 8.52 2.89
CA HIS A 291 7.50 9.87 2.83
C HIS A 291 8.52 10.94 3.19
N THR A 292 9.39 10.66 4.15
CA THR A 292 10.51 11.53 4.55
C THR A 292 11.51 11.71 3.41
N PHE A 293 11.93 10.61 2.76
CA PHE A 293 12.77 10.68 1.57
C PHE A 293 12.16 11.58 0.49
N ALA A 294 10.88 11.32 0.16
CA ALA A 294 10.20 12.07 -0.89
C ALA A 294 10.06 13.56 -0.59
N TYR A 295 9.71 13.88 0.66
CA TYR A 295 9.58 15.27 1.09
C TYR A 295 10.93 15.98 1.08
N ASN A 296 11.98 15.38 1.65
CA ASN A 296 13.31 15.98 1.73
C ASN A 296 13.94 16.13 0.33
N SER A 297 13.73 15.16 -0.56
CA SER A 297 14.21 15.27 -1.95
C SER A 297 13.59 16.45 -2.69
N LEU A 298 12.26 16.64 -2.59
CA LEU A 298 11.60 17.81 -3.20
C LEU A 298 12.02 19.12 -2.52
N SER A 299 12.19 19.12 -1.20
CA SER A 299 12.66 20.30 -0.46
C SER A 299 14.09 20.68 -0.83
N ALA A 300 14.91 19.70 -1.18
CA ALA A 300 16.26 19.89 -1.70
C ALA A 300 16.31 20.34 -3.18
N GLY A 301 15.14 20.40 -3.86
CA GLY A 301 15.03 20.90 -5.22
C GLY A 301 14.97 19.81 -6.31
N MET A 302 14.82 18.52 -5.94
CA MET A 302 14.60 17.45 -6.91
C MET A 302 13.33 17.71 -7.72
N ALA A 303 13.37 17.51 -9.03
CA ALA A 303 12.18 17.63 -9.87
C ALA A 303 11.16 16.54 -9.54
N ILE A 304 9.87 16.88 -9.60
CA ILE A 304 8.80 15.95 -9.24
C ILE A 304 8.76 14.72 -10.15
N TYR A 305 9.14 14.86 -11.40
CA TYR A 305 9.19 13.75 -12.36
C TYR A 305 10.33 12.76 -12.03
N ASP A 306 11.52 13.28 -11.65
CA ASP A 306 12.64 12.45 -11.21
C ASP A 306 12.27 11.68 -9.94
N LEU A 307 11.65 12.36 -8.98
CA LEU A 307 11.16 11.72 -7.77
C LEU A 307 10.10 10.66 -8.07
N GLN A 308 9.19 10.92 -9.02
CA GLN A 308 8.17 9.95 -9.45
C GLN A 308 8.82 8.67 -9.98
N GLU A 309 9.85 8.81 -10.81
CA GLU A 309 10.58 7.71 -11.41
C GLU A 309 11.35 6.91 -10.36
N ILE A 310 12.12 7.58 -9.49
CA ILE A 310 12.84 6.97 -8.37
C ILE A 310 11.89 6.18 -7.48
N LEU A 311 10.75 6.77 -7.13
CA LEU A 311 9.76 6.13 -6.29
C LEU A 311 8.97 5.03 -7.03
N GLY A 312 8.93 5.01 -8.35
CA GLY A 312 8.14 4.09 -9.15
C GLY A 312 6.63 4.30 -8.92
N HIS A 313 6.15 5.54 -9.04
CA HIS A 313 4.74 5.89 -9.01
C HIS A 313 4.16 5.85 -10.42
N ASN A 314 3.12 5.03 -10.64
CA ASN A 314 2.45 4.93 -11.94
C ASN A 314 1.63 6.20 -12.27
N ASN A 315 1.21 6.95 -11.26
CA ASN A 315 0.42 8.15 -11.39
C ASN A 315 1.11 9.29 -10.64
N ILE A 316 1.29 10.42 -11.31
CA ILE A 316 1.91 11.63 -10.76
C ILE A 316 1.14 12.18 -9.56
N GLU A 317 -0.19 11.99 -9.52
CA GLU A 317 -1.02 12.37 -8.37
C GLU A 317 -0.53 11.75 -7.06
N THR A 318 0.05 10.53 -7.13
CA THR A 318 0.66 9.89 -5.96
C THR A 318 1.91 10.62 -5.48
N THR A 319 2.60 11.36 -6.36
CA THR A 319 3.77 12.17 -6.01
C THR A 319 3.37 13.58 -5.64
N ARG A 320 2.29 14.11 -6.22
CA ARG A 320 1.77 15.45 -5.91
C ARG A 320 1.38 15.64 -4.45
N ILE A 321 1.08 14.57 -3.70
CA ILE A 321 0.83 14.68 -2.25
C ILE A 321 2.01 15.28 -1.49
N TYR A 322 3.23 15.14 -1.99
CA TYR A 322 4.44 15.71 -1.40
C TYR A 322 4.71 17.15 -1.81
N THR A 323 4.03 17.67 -2.83
CA THR A 323 4.17 19.08 -3.26
C THR A 323 3.33 20.04 -2.42
N LYS A 324 2.43 19.53 -1.57
CA LYS A 324 1.72 20.34 -0.58
C LYS A 324 2.71 20.82 0.48
N ARG A 325 3.23 22.01 0.26
CA ARG A 325 4.26 22.62 1.11
C ARG A 325 3.64 23.21 2.38
N ARG A 326 4.38 23.14 3.47
CA ARG A 326 4.05 23.90 4.69
C ARG A 326 4.13 25.41 4.39
N PRO A 327 3.42 26.27 5.11
CA PRO A 327 3.51 27.71 4.97
C PRO A 327 4.96 28.24 5.05
N ILE A 328 5.79 27.65 5.91
CA ILE A 328 7.21 28.00 6.03
C ILE A 328 8.01 27.69 4.76
N ASP A 329 7.71 26.57 4.11
CA ASP A 329 8.38 26.17 2.88
C ASP A 329 7.99 27.09 1.72
N LEU A 330 6.74 27.57 1.70
CA LEU A 330 6.28 28.58 0.75
C LEU A 330 6.97 29.91 0.95
N LYS A 331 7.14 30.34 2.20
CA LYS A 331 7.90 31.55 2.55
C LYS A 331 9.35 31.47 2.05
N ASN A 332 10.00 30.34 2.27
CA ASN A 332 11.36 30.09 1.81
C ASN A 332 11.46 30.10 0.26
N ALA A 333 10.45 29.57 -0.42
CA ALA A 333 10.39 29.57 -1.89
C ALA A 333 10.26 31.01 -2.44
N VAL A 334 9.41 31.83 -1.83
CA VAL A 334 9.26 33.25 -2.22
C VAL A 334 10.57 34.00 -2.03
N ASN A 335 11.26 33.76 -0.93
CA ASN A 335 12.57 34.39 -0.66
C ASN A 335 13.67 33.93 -1.64
N LYS A 336 13.61 32.66 -2.07
CA LYS A 336 14.57 32.10 -3.04
C LYS A 336 14.33 32.58 -4.46
N TYR A 337 13.09 32.90 -4.81
CA TYR A 337 12.67 33.36 -6.13
C TYR A 337 11.87 34.66 -6.01
N PRO A 338 12.50 35.78 -5.57
CA PRO A 338 11.78 37.04 -5.41
C PRO A 338 11.26 37.53 -6.76
N PHE A 339 9.98 37.86 -6.81
CA PHE A 339 9.40 38.51 -7.98
C PHE A 339 9.96 39.92 -8.07
N PRO A 340 10.56 40.32 -9.20
CA PRO A 340 11.25 41.62 -9.32
C PRO A 340 10.27 42.79 -9.47
N LEU A 341 9.29 42.88 -8.58
CA LEU A 341 8.20 43.85 -8.66
C LEU A 341 8.69 45.29 -8.66
N GLU A 342 9.67 45.60 -7.80
CA GLU A 342 10.23 46.92 -7.69
C GLU A 342 10.87 47.38 -9.03
N LYS A 343 11.63 46.50 -9.68
CA LYS A 343 12.23 46.79 -10.99
C LYS A 343 11.17 47.01 -12.08
N LEU A 344 10.12 46.19 -12.06
CA LEU A 344 9.01 46.32 -13.02
C LEU A 344 8.21 47.59 -12.80
N VAL A 345 7.96 47.97 -11.55
CA VAL A 345 7.27 49.22 -11.20
C VAL A 345 8.13 50.42 -11.59
N ALA A 346 9.43 50.41 -11.31
CA ALA A 346 10.35 51.46 -11.69
C ALA A 346 10.39 51.65 -13.23
N GLN A 347 10.40 50.56 -14.00
CA GLN A 347 10.32 50.63 -15.49
C GLN A 347 9.00 51.23 -15.97
N ILE A 348 7.87 50.86 -15.34
CA ILE A 348 6.54 51.39 -15.76
C ILE A 348 6.41 52.87 -15.37
N MET A 349 6.98 53.28 -14.25
CA MET A 349 6.90 54.67 -13.76
C MET A 349 7.96 55.59 -14.36
N GLY A 350 8.85 55.06 -15.22
CA GLY A 350 9.91 55.86 -15.87
C GLY A 350 10.95 56.37 -14.88
N ILE A 351 11.05 55.80 -13.71
CA ILE A 351 12.06 56.14 -12.68
C ILE A 351 13.32 55.37 -13.09
N GLY A 352 14.16 56.01 -13.92
CA GLY A 352 15.46 55.47 -14.30
C GLY A 352 16.38 55.36 -13.09
N GLU A 353 17.13 54.28 -13.01
CA GLU A 353 18.28 54.18 -12.11
C GLU A 353 19.29 55.29 -12.53
N ASN A 354 19.49 56.28 -11.64
CA ASN A 354 20.67 57.15 -11.69
C ASN A 354 21.82 56.41 -11.03
#